data_66165cf99788797820de795952bdd5f7
#
_entry.id   66165cf99788797820de795952bdd5f7
#
_cell.length_a   1.000
_cell.length_b   1.000
_cell.length_c   1.000
_cell.angle_alpha   90.00
_cell.angle_beta   90.00
_cell.angle_gamma   90.00
#
_symmetry.space_group_name_H-M   'P 1'
#
loop_
_entity.id
_entity.type
_entity.pdbx_description
1 polymer ?
#
loop_
_entity_poly.entity_id
_entity_poly.type
_entity_poly.pdbx_seq_one_letter_code
_entity_poly.pdbx_strand_id
1 'polypeptide(L)'
;MYRILHTEHHRTGNTWCIYPMYDWAHGLEDSIENITHSICTLEFEDHRPLYDWYLNCLNAYHPQQIEFARLNLNFTIMSKRKLKRLVDEGHVDGWSDPRMPTISGLRRRGYTPESIKNFSDAIGVTKRDAIVDVAKLENSLREDLNKKAPRVM
;
A
#
# COMPACT_ATOMS: atom_id res chain seq x y z
N MET A 1 2.30 -18.87 12.62
CA MET A 1 2.23 -18.14 11.35
C MET A 1 1.05 -18.51 10.48
N TYR A 2 0.15 -19.29 10.99
CA TYR A 2 -1.21 -19.41 10.49
C TYR A 2 -2.18 -19.24 11.65
N ARG A 3 -3.39 -18.84 11.28
CA ARG A 3 -4.50 -18.70 12.21
C ARG A 3 -5.36 -19.95 12.11
N ILE A 4 -5.73 -20.52 13.25
CA ILE A 4 -6.78 -21.53 13.32
C ILE A 4 -8.07 -20.80 13.66
N LEU A 5 -9.05 -20.85 12.77
CA LEU A 5 -10.31 -20.14 12.90
C LEU A 5 -11.45 -20.94 12.27
N HIS A 6 -12.43 -21.31 13.07
CA HIS A 6 -13.65 -21.94 12.58
C HIS A 6 -14.68 -20.85 12.24
N THR A 7 -14.72 -20.46 10.97
CA THR A 7 -15.65 -19.46 10.46
C THR A 7 -15.95 -19.72 9.01
N GLU A 8 -17.10 -19.28 8.56
CA GLU A 8 -17.47 -19.33 7.15
C GLU A 8 -16.66 -18.29 6.36
N HIS A 9 -15.97 -18.73 5.32
CA HIS A 9 -15.24 -17.86 4.40
C HIS A 9 -16.10 -17.60 3.15
N HIS A 10 -16.18 -16.37 2.71
CA HIS A 10 -17.06 -15.94 1.62
C HIS A 10 -16.86 -16.65 0.27
N ARG A 11 -15.72 -17.29 0.03
CA ARG A 11 -15.41 -18.06 -1.18
C ARG A 11 -15.43 -19.57 -0.97
N THR A 12 -14.93 -20.03 0.16
CA THR A 12 -14.66 -21.46 0.40
C THR A 12 -15.59 -22.07 1.46
N GLY A 13 -16.52 -21.28 2.00
CA GLY A 13 -17.43 -21.74 3.06
C GLY A 13 -16.63 -22.25 4.28
N ASN A 14 -17.00 -23.42 4.76
CA ASN A 14 -16.38 -24.07 5.94
C ASN A 14 -15.30 -25.12 5.56
N THR A 15 -14.76 -25.08 4.35
CA THR A 15 -13.79 -26.07 3.86
C THR A 15 -12.47 -26.03 4.64
N TRP A 16 -12.05 -24.84 5.09
CA TRP A 16 -10.78 -24.60 5.74
C TRP A 16 -10.96 -24.04 7.15
N CYS A 17 -10.13 -24.47 8.07
CA CYS A 17 -10.02 -23.88 9.41
C CYS A 17 -8.60 -23.39 9.73
N ILE A 18 -7.66 -23.54 8.80
CA ILE A 18 -6.27 -23.06 8.93
C ILE A 18 -6.03 -22.05 7.82
N TYR A 19 -5.62 -20.84 8.20
CA TYR A 19 -5.38 -19.73 7.31
C TYR A 19 -3.94 -19.28 7.42
N PRO A 20 -3.09 -19.50 6.39
CA PRO A 20 -1.74 -18.94 6.34
C PRO A 20 -1.79 -17.41 6.45
N MET A 21 -0.89 -16.85 7.25
CA MET A 21 -0.75 -15.40 7.35
C MET A 21 0.26 -14.88 6.32
N TYR A 22 0.38 -13.56 6.24
CA TYR A 22 1.20 -12.86 5.24
C TYR A 22 2.63 -13.42 5.13
N ASP A 23 3.31 -13.62 6.26
CA ASP A 23 4.69 -14.13 6.28
C ASP A 23 4.87 -15.48 5.57
N TRP A 24 3.81 -16.27 5.51
CA TRP A 24 3.82 -17.57 4.86
C TRP A 24 3.33 -17.48 3.41
N ALA A 25 2.31 -16.65 3.16
CA ALA A 25 1.72 -16.53 1.83
C ALA A 25 2.64 -15.79 0.85
N HIS A 26 3.20 -14.66 1.27
CA HIS A 26 3.97 -13.76 0.40
C HIS A 26 5.11 -14.46 -0.35
N GLY A 27 5.98 -15.17 0.39
CA GLY A 27 7.13 -15.82 -0.24
C GLY A 27 6.74 -17.03 -1.10
N LEU A 28 5.71 -17.78 -0.72
CA LEU A 28 5.25 -18.90 -1.53
C LEU A 28 4.56 -18.46 -2.80
N GLU A 29 3.72 -17.42 -2.73
CA GLU A 29 3.06 -16.84 -3.91
C GLU A 29 4.09 -16.30 -4.89
N ASP A 30 5.03 -15.48 -4.41
CA ASP A 30 6.09 -14.90 -5.24
C ASP A 30 7.02 -15.98 -5.81
N SER A 31 7.30 -17.05 -5.05
CA SER A 31 8.06 -18.20 -5.53
C SER A 31 7.34 -18.94 -6.66
N ILE A 32 6.05 -19.22 -6.50
CA ILE A 32 5.22 -19.92 -7.49
C ILE A 32 5.10 -19.09 -8.79
N GLU A 33 4.99 -17.78 -8.65
CA GLU A 33 4.87 -16.86 -9.78
C GLU A 33 6.22 -16.49 -10.42
N ASN A 34 7.35 -17.00 -9.90
CA ASN A 34 8.70 -16.69 -10.35
C ASN A 34 9.03 -15.19 -10.31
N ILE A 35 8.54 -14.49 -9.28
CA ILE A 35 8.86 -13.09 -9.04
C ILE A 35 10.34 -12.96 -8.68
N THR A 36 11.07 -12.07 -9.32
CA THR A 36 12.50 -11.88 -9.07
C THR A 36 12.77 -11.05 -7.81
N HIS A 37 11.95 -10.02 -7.59
CA HIS A 37 12.08 -9.08 -6.47
C HIS A 37 10.76 -9.03 -5.71
N SER A 38 10.75 -9.70 -4.56
CA SER A 38 9.61 -9.81 -3.65
C SER A 38 9.53 -8.57 -2.76
N ILE A 39 8.64 -7.64 -3.10
CA ILE A 39 8.56 -6.31 -2.49
C ILE A 39 7.55 -6.30 -1.36
N CYS A 40 7.96 -5.79 -0.19
CA CYS A 40 7.07 -5.63 0.96
C CYS A 40 7.37 -4.34 1.75
N THR A 41 6.65 -4.13 2.84
CA THR A 41 6.86 -2.99 3.74
C THR A 41 7.94 -3.28 4.77
N LEU A 42 8.55 -2.22 5.31
CA LEU A 42 9.69 -2.30 6.23
C LEU A 42 9.36 -3.06 7.54
N GLU A 43 8.10 -3.16 7.91
CA GLU A 43 7.66 -3.93 9.08
C GLU A 43 7.98 -5.43 8.99
N PHE A 44 8.30 -5.94 7.80
CA PHE A 44 8.67 -7.34 7.55
C PHE A 44 10.19 -7.55 7.38
N GLU A 45 11.01 -6.53 7.60
CA GLU A 45 12.47 -6.66 7.48
C GLU A 45 13.05 -7.72 8.44
N ASP A 46 12.59 -7.70 9.68
CA ASP A 46 13.01 -8.67 10.70
C ASP A 46 12.51 -10.10 10.41
N HIS A 47 11.54 -10.24 9.51
CA HIS A 47 10.97 -11.54 9.10
C HIS A 47 11.70 -12.17 7.91
N ARG A 48 12.65 -11.47 7.28
CA ARG A 48 13.42 -12.01 6.15
C ARG A 48 14.12 -13.33 6.42
N PRO A 49 14.74 -13.58 7.60
CA PRO A 49 15.34 -14.88 7.89
C PRO A 49 14.32 -16.04 7.85
N LEU A 50 13.07 -15.77 8.21
CA LEU A 50 11.99 -16.73 8.13
C LEU A 50 11.59 -17.01 6.68
N TYR A 51 11.46 -15.95 5.86
CA TYR A 51 11.19 -16.03 4.43
C TYR A 51 12.23 -16.90 3.72
N ASP A 52 13.51 -16.64 3.96
CA ASP A 52 14.61 -17.40 3.39
C ASP A 52 14.60 -18.86 3.86
N TRP A 53 14.37 -19.07 5.16
CA TRP A 53 14.41 -20.40 5.77
C TRP A 53 13.37 -21.36 5.18
N TYR A 54 12.11 -20.95 5.09
CA TYR A 54 11.08 -21.90 4.62
C TYR A 54 11.16 -22.14 3.12
N LEU A 55 11.53 -21.16 2.30
CA LEU A 55 11.76 -21.38 0.87
C LEU A 55 12.89 -22.37 0.62
N ASN A 56 13.98 -22.26 1.39
CA ASN A 56 15.09 -23.23 1.35
C ASN A 56 14.64 -24.64 1.80
N CYS A 57 13.87 -24.72 2.89
CA CYS A 57 13.34 -26.01 3.37
C CYS A 57 12.42 -26.71 2.36
N LEU A 58 11.67 -25.94 1.59
CA LEU A 58 10.79 -26.46 0.55
C LEU A 58 11.49 -26.71 -0.79
N ASN A 59 12.76 -26.34 -0.90
CA ASN A 59 13.51 -26.34 -2.16
C ASN A 59 12.74 -25.62 -3.29
N ALA A 60 12.06 -24.53 -2.93
CA ALA A 60 11.27 -23.70 -3.84
C ALA A 60 12.14 -22.62 -4.50
N TYR A 61 11.67 -22.05 -5.63
CA TYR A 61 12.32 -20.88 -6.21
C TYR A 61 12.40 -19.76 -5.19
N HIS A 62 13.56 -19.10 -5.11
CA HIS A 62 13.87 -18.16 -4.05
C HIS A 62 13.95 -16.71 -4.57
N PRO A 63 12.86 -15.92 -4.52
CA PRO A 63 12.89 -14.50 -4.83
C PRO A 63 13.75 -13.73 -3.82
N GLN A 64 14.21 -12.55 -4.23
CA GLN A 64 14.89 -11.63 -3.32
C GLN A 64 13.87 -10.74 -2.62
N GLN A 65 13.68 -10.90 -1.31
CA GLN A 65 12.83 -9.99 -0.54
C GLN A 65 13.49 -8.62 -0.39
N ILE A 66 12.74 -7.56 -0.66
CA ILE A 66 13.17 -6.16 -0.55
C ILE A 66 12.07 -5.37 0.16
N GLU A 67 12.45 -4.62 1.20
CA GLU A 67 11.53 -3.82 1.98
C GLU A 67 11.71 -2.32 1.74
N PHE A 68 10.60 -1.60 1.83
CA PHE A 68 10.57 -0.15 1.72
C PHE A 68 9.76 0.47 2.84
N ALA A 69 10.18 1.66 3.27
CA ALA A 69 9.46 2.45 4.23
C ALA A 69 8.11 2.91 3.66
N ARG A 70 7.12 3.00 4.53
CA ARG A 70 5.81 3.52 4.18
C ARG A 70 5.89 5.03 3.97
N LEU A 71 5.19 5.53 2.95
CA LEU A 71 4.94 6.95 2.80
C LEU A 71 3.99 7.44 3.92
N ASN A 72 4.45 8.38 4.72
CA ASN A 72 3.63 9.09 5.69
C ASN A 72 3.57 10.57 5.29
N LEU A 73 2.37 11.13 5.28
CA LEU A 73 2.14 12.56 5.06
C LEU A 73 1.72 13.23 6.36
N ASN A 74 2.25 14.42 6.65
CA ASN A 74 1.73 15.23 7.73
C ASN A 74 0.29 15.68 7.41
N PHE A 75 -0.47 16.06 8.42
CA PHE A 75 -1.87 16.52 8.32
C PHE A 75 -2.80 15.59 7.54
N THR A 76 -2.40 14.32 7.33
CA THR A 76 -3.15 13.36 6.53
C THR A 76 -3.32 12.05 7.28
N ILE A 77 -4.54 11.56 7.36
CA ILE A 77 -4.83 10.25 7.95
C ILE A 77 -4.53 9.16 6.93
N MET A 78 -3.47 8.37 7.16
CA MET A 78 -3.05 7.25 6.28
C MET A 78 -3.55 5.89 6.77
N SER A 79 -4.36 5.84 7.82
CA SER A 79 -4.88 4.60 8.41
C SER A 79 -6.20 4.17 7.78
N LYS A 80 -6.22 3.03 7.08
CA LYS A 80 -7.45 2.45 6.52
C LYS A 80 -8.57 2.31 7.56
N ARG A 81 -8.23 1.86 8.79
CA ARG A 81 -9.22 1.70 9.87
C ARG A 81 -9.88 3.03 10.26
N LYS A 82 -9.09 4.10 10.35
CA LYS A 82 -9.62 5.44 10.67
C LYS A 82 -10.44 6.00 9.51
N LEU A 83 -9.97 5.83 8.28
CA LEU A 83 -10.70 6.26 7.08
C LEU A 83 -12.03 5.49 6.90
N LYS A 84 -12.00 4.17 7.13
CA LYS A 84 -13.23 3.35 7.11
C LYS A 84 -14.26 3.87 8.12
N ARG A 85 -13.84 4.25 9.30
CA ARG A 85 -14.71 4.81 10.33
C ARG A 85 -15.40 6.09 9.86
N LEU A 86 -14.69 6.98 9.14
CA LEU A 86 -15.30 8.19 8.57
C LEU A 86 -16.41 7.87 7.55
N VAL A 87 -16.24 6.79 6.79
CA VAL A 87 -17.26 6.31 5.83
C VAL A 87 -18.43 5.68 6.56
N ASP A 88 -18.17 4.78 7.51
CA ASP A 88 -19.20 4.04 8.25
C ASP A 88 -20.09 4.98 9.12
N GLU A 89 -19.50 6.01 9.69
CA GLU A 89 -20.20 7.02 10.51
C GLU A 89 -20.84 8.15 9.66
N GLY A 90 -20.72 8.10 8.34
CA GLY A 90 -21.33 9.07 7.43
C GLY A 90 -20.72 10.48 7.45
N HIS A 91 -19.47 10.62 7.91
CA HIS A 91 -18.75 11.90 7.91
C HIS A 91 -18.29 12.32 6.51
N VAL A 92 -18.19 11.35 5.59
CA VAL A 92 -17.83 11.53 4.19
C VAL A 92 -18.76 10.70 3.30
N ASP A 93 -18.90 11.09 2.03
CA ASP A 93 -19.82 10.45 1.06
C ASP A 93 -19.31 9.10 0.53
N GLY A 94 -18.24 8.57 1.11
CA GLY A 94 -17.63 7.29 0.75
C GLY A 94 -16.14 7.42 0.42
N TRP A 95 -15.56 6.34 -0.09
CA TRP A 95 -14.14 6.23 -0.37
C TRP A 95 -13.63 7.17 -1.49
N SER A 96 -14.53 7.65 -2.34
CA SER A 96 -14.22 8.60 -3.42
C SER A 96 -14.48 10.07 -3.05
N ASP A 97 -14.85 10.35 -1.81
CA ASP A 97 -15.02 11.73 -1.34
C ASP A 97 -13.72 12.53 -1.54
N PRO A 98 -13.78 13.77 -2.08
CA PRO A 98 -12.58 14.59 -2.30
C PRO A 98 -11.77 14.90 -1.04
N ARG A 99 -12.36 14.76 0.13
CA ARG A 99 -11.68 14.93 1.43
C ARG A 99 -10.85 13.72 1.83
N MET A 100 -11.06 12.57 1.16
CA MET A 100 -10.37 11.32 1.45
C MET A 100 -9.03 11.26 0.71
N PRO A 101 -7.93 10.81 1.37
CA PRO A 101 -6.62 10.65 0.75
C PRO A 101 -6.50 9.33 -0.03
N THR A 102 -7.57 8.91 -0.68
CA THR A 102 -7.59 7.79 -1.61
C THR A 102 -7.26 8.25 -3.01
N ILE A 103 -6.81 7.35 -3.88
CA ILE A 103 -6.59 7.69 -5.31
C ILE A 103 -7.87 8.23 -5.95
N SER A 104 -9.02 7.64 -5.63
CA SER A 104 -10.32 8.12 -6.12
C SER A 104 -10.67 9.50 -5.59
N GLY A 105 -10.42 9.75 -4.29
CA GLY A 105 -10.64 11.06 -3.67
C GLY A 105 -9.72 12.14 -4.24
N LEU A 106 -8.43 11.84 -4.39
CA LEU A 106 -7.45 12.73 -5.01
C LEU A 106 -7.84 13.05 -6.47
N ARG A 107 -8.24 12.04 -7.25
CA ARG A 107 -8.72 12.24 -8.62
C ARG A 107 -9.93 13.19 -8.68
N ARG A 108 -10.94 13.00 -7.83
CA ARG A 108 -12.11 13.90 -7.75
C ARG A 108 -11.74 15.29 -7.28
N ARG A 109 -10.71 15.41 -6.46
CA ARG A 109 -10.17 16.70 -6.00
C ARG A 109 -9.36 17.43 -7.07
N GLY A 110 -9.02 16.78 -8.19
CA GLY A 110 -8.32 17.37 -9.33
C GLY A 110 -6.85 16.98 -9.45
N TYR A 111 -6.36 16.04 -8.68
CA TYR A 111 -5.00 15.52 -8.85
C TYR A 111 -4.89 14.73 -10.15
N THR A 112 -3.83 15.01 -10.90
CA THR A 112 -3.49 14.29 -12.12
C THR A 112 -2.60 13.09 -11.81
N PRO A 113 -2.62 12.03 -12.64
CA PRO A 113 -1.68 10.91 -12.48
C PRO A 113 -0.22 11.36 -12.50
N GLU A 114 0.12 12.32 -13.35
CA GLU A 114 1.46 12.88 -13.49
C GLU A 114 1.92 13.59 -12.23
N SER A 115 1.04 14.36 -11.61
CA SER A 115 1.38 15.07 -10.35
C SER A 115 1.71 14.08 -9.23
N ILE A 116 0.99 12.96 -9.14
CA ILE A 116 1.25 11.93 -8.14
C ILE A 116 2.57 11.17 -8.46
N LYS A 117 2.83 10.87 -9.73
CA LYS A 117 4.10 10.24 -10.16
C LYS A 117 5.29 11.16 -9.86
N ASN A 118 5.22 12.42 -10.27
CA ASN A 118 6.28 13.42 -10.02
C ASN A 118 6.54 13.59 -8.52
N PHE A 119 5.49 13.59 -7.69
CA PHE A 119 5.64 13.60 -6.25
C PHE A 119 6.36 12.34 -5.75
N SER A 120 5.97 11.15 -6.21
CA SER A 120 6.60 9.89 -5.82
C SER A 120 8.08 9.84 -6.22
N ASP A 121 8.42 10.31 -7.41
CA ASP A 121 9.80 10.41 -7.89
C ASP A 121 10.61 11.41 -7.05
N ALA A 122 10.02 12.53 -6.67
CA ALA A 122 10.69 13.57 -5.89
C ALA A 122 10.98 13.16 -4.44
N ILE A 123 10.19 12.26 -3.86
CA ILE A 123 10.45 11.72 -2.52
C ILE A 123 11.38 10.50 -2.55
N GLY A 124 11.38 9.78 -3.67
CA GLY A 124 12.19 8.57 -3.87
C GLY A 124 11.78 7.40 -2.97
N VAL A 125 12.56 6.32 -3.06
CA VAL A 125 12.41 5.11 -2.27
C VAL A 125 13.43 5.09 -1.15
N THR A 126 13.01 4.74 0.07
CA THR A 126 13.87 4.72 1.25
C THR A 126 13.51 3.55 2.18
N LYS A 127 14.51 3.10 2.95
CA LYS A 127 14.32 2.19 4.10
C LYS A 127 14.22 2.93 5.44
N ARG A 128 14.10 4.25 5.43
CA ARG A 128 13.93 5.06 6.65
C ARG A 128 12.53 5.65 6.68
N ASP A 129 11.81 5.38 7.75
CA ASP A 129 10.52 6.01 8.00
C ASP A 129 10.70 7.54 8.09
N ALA A 130 9.93 8.24 7.27
CA ALA A 130 9.93 9.69 7.24
C ALA A 130 8.49 10.21 7.07
N ILE A 131 8.25 11.39 7.60
CA ILE A 131 7.01 12.13 7.36
C ILE A 131 7.30 13.18 6.30
N VAL A 132 6.61 13.08 5.18
CA VAL A 132 6.71 14.03 4.07
C VAL A 132 5.66 15.12 4.25
N ASP A 133 6.04 16.36 3.98
CA ASP A 133 5.10 17.46 4.02
C ASP A 133 4.08 17.34 2.87
N VAL A 134 2.80 17.44 3.21
CA VAL A 134 1.70 17.41 2.23
C VAL A 134 1.83 18.56 1.21
N ALA A 135 2.46 19.67 1.59
CA ALA A 135 2.75 20.77 0.69
C ALA A 135 3.62 20.36 -0.52
N LYS A 136 4.47 19.34 -0.39
CA LYS A 136 5.21 18.79 -1.55
C LYS A 136 4.29 18.13 -2.56
N LEU A 137 3.29 17.38 -2.10
CA LEU A 137 2.28 16.76 -2.95
C LEU A 137 1.45 17.85 -3.66
N GLU A 138 1.04 18.88 -2.91
CA GLU A 138 0.28 20.02 -3.49
C GLU A 138 1.12 20.82 -4.47
N ASN A 139 2.42 20.98 -4.21
CA ASN A 139 3.32 21.67 -5.15
C ASN A 139 3.46 20.90 -6.47
N SER A 140 3.62 19.58 -6.42
CA SER A 140 3.66 18.74 -7.62
C SER A 140 2.39 18.88 -8.46
N LEU A 141 1.22 19.01 -7.80
CA LEU A 141 -0.04 19.28 -8.48
C LEU A 141 -0.03 20.67 -9.14
N ARG A 142 0.38 21.72 -8.42
CA ARG A 142 0.45 23.09 -8.99
C ARG A 142 1.35 23.14 -10.20
N GLU A 143 2.51 22.52 -10.14
CA GLU A 143 3.47 22.49 -11.25
C GLU A 143 2.90 21.82 -12.50
N ASP A 144 2.17 20.70 -12.34
CA ASP A 144 1.53 20.02 -13.46
C ASP A 144 0.36 20.83 -14.04
N LEU A 145 -0.52 21.32 -13.18
CA LEU A 145 -1.66 22.14 -13.61
C LEU A 145 -1.21 23.47 -14.25
N ASN A 146 -0.13 24.08 -13.78
CA ASN A 146 0.41 25.30 -14.39
C ASN A 146 0.84 25.09 -15.84
N LYS A 147 1.21 23.87 -16.22
CA LYS A 147 1.60 23.52 -17.59
C LYS A 147 0.41 23.12 -18.47
N LYS A 148 -0.61 22.49 -17.88
CA LYS A 148 -1.64 21.78 -18.65
C LYS A 148 -3.03 22.39 -18.55
N ALA A 149 -3.35 23.03 -17.43
CA ALA A 149 -4.71 23.53 -17.21
C ALA A 149 -5.01 24.75 -18.09
N PRO A 150 -6.18 24.78 -18.75
CA PRO A 150 -6.61 25.98 -19.48
C PRO A 150 -6.81 27.12 -18.48
N ARG A 151 -6.33 28.31 -18.85
CA ARG A 151 -6.51 29.56 -18.08
C ARG A 151 -7.49 30.42 -18.82
N VAL A 152 -8.60 30.71 -18.18
CA VAL A 152 -9.63 31.61 -18.71
C VAL A 152 -9.65 32.89 -17.85
N MET A 153 -9.60 34.03 -18.48
CA MET A 153 -9.87 35.32 -17.85
C MET A 153 -11.23 35.83 -18.29
#